data_e6862cf0ea6b27644ee8ee99bf8229b7
#
_entry.id   e6862cf0ea6b27644ee8ee99bf8229b7
#
_cell.length_a   1.000
_cell.length_b   1.000
_cell.length_c   1.000
_cell.angle_alpha   90.00
_cell.angle_beta   90.00
_cell.angle_gamma   90.00
#
_symmetry.space_group_name_H-M   'P 1'
#
loop_
_entity.id
_entity.type
_entity.pdbx_description
1 polymer ?
#
loop_
_entity_poly.entity_id
_entity_poly.type
_entity_poly.pdbx_seq_one_letter_code
_entity_poly.pdbx_strand_id
1 'polypeptide(L)'
;MTLLRRLSADQKRSVSHWAMELIVVIAGVLIALWLQELVERRRAIDDMRVAEDAIHNEVRSALTSLIWRESISQCHLDRAKLLKSALTDARDDWPGLDDNALVVLKPGPGRYSAPTVFPSVYQRPRDTFSTSAWNSALATGALAPMDHQKFGQLVAIYDLIQVVRENQELEDHAATKLSALAFPMRLTPQIRVELIQALYDIDRSRFSFSAFGAAPLAQEMKTLGWNDKAAIDRWIVEDAADDRRNHIVWKPCVRQPKNPFG
;
A
#
# COMPACT_ATOMS: atom_id res chain seq x y z
N MET A 1 -47.50 -52.01 5.53
CA MET A 1 -48.32 -51.10 4.75
C MET A 1 -49.85 -51.31 4.99
N THR A 2 -50.32 -51.34 6.26
CA THR A 2 -51.73 -51.79 6.52
C THR A 2 -52.46 -50.98 7.60
N LEU A 3 -51.98 -49.83 8.02
CA LEU A 3 -52.64 -49.01 9.04
C LEU A 3 -53.56 -47.89 8.53
N LEU A 4 -53.56 -47.61 7.24
CA LEU A 4 -54.38 -46.49 6.64
C LEU A 4 -55.78 -46.93 6.20
N ARG A 5 -56.20 -48.20 6.42
CA ARG A 5 -57.44 -48.73 5.81
C ARG A 5 -58.72 -48.61 6.70
N ARG A 6 -58.65 -47.98 7.89
CA ARG A 6 -59.81 -47.89 8.83
C ARG A 6 -60.17 -46.47 9.29
N LEU A 7 -59.74 -45.43 8.55
CA LEU A 7 -60.19 -44.07 8.87
C LEU A 7 -61.57 -43.83 8.25
N SER A 8 -62.55 -43.36 9.08
CA SER A 8 -63.86 -42.90 8.62
C SER A 8 -63.74 -41.73 7.63
N ALA A 9 -64.74 -41.49 6.79
CA ALA A 9 -64.69 -40.39 5.79
C ALA A 9 -64.40 -39.03 6.42
N ASP A 10 -64.90 -38.76 7.64
CA ASP A 10 -64.67 -37.54 8.42
C ASP A 10 -63.23 -37.44 8.93
N GLN A 11 -62.63 -38.54 9.37
CA GLN A 11 -61.22 -38.58 9.78
C GLN A 11 -60.25 -38.35 8.60
N LYS A 12 -60.59 -38.84 7.41
CA LYS A 12 -59.80 -38.55 6.20
C LYS A 12 -59.84 -37.08 5.79
N ARG A 13 -60.98 -36.39 5.93
CA ARG A 13 -61.13 -34.95 5.70
C ARG A 13 -60.32 -34.16 6.72
N SER A 14 -60.35 -34.48 7.99
CA SER A 14 -59.58 -33.84 9.04
C SER A 14 -58.08 -33.97 8.81
N VAL A 15 -57.60 -35.18 8.49
CA VAL A 15 -56.16 -35.44 8.21
C VAL A 15 -55.69 -34.68 6.97
N SER A 16 -56.50 -34.61 5.90
CA SER A 16 -56.14 -33.83 4.70
C SER A 16 -56.08 -32.32 4.97
N HIS A 17 -56.94 -31.80 5.83
CA HIS A 17 -56.89 -30.38 6.25
C HIS A 17 -55.61 -30.06 7.01
N TRP A 18 -55.27 -30.86 8.01
CA TRP A 18 -54.02 -30.73 8.78
C TRP A 18 -52.80 -30.89 7.90
N ALA A 19 -52.79 -31.80 6.95
CA ALA A 19 -51.69 -31.97 6.01
C ALA A 19 -51.51 -30.73 5.11
N MET A 20 -52.60 -30.15 4.63
CA MET A 20 -52.58 -28.94 3.80
C MET A 20 -52.04 -27.73 4.62
N GLU A 21 -52.52 -27.59 5.86
CA GLU A 21 -52.06 -26.52 6.76
C GLU A 21 -50.56 -26.63 7.06
N LEU A 22 -50.05 -27.84 7.31
CA LEU A 22 -48.64 -28.12 7.51
C LEU A 22 -47.83 -27.77 6.24
N ILE A 23 -48.32 -28.12 5.04
CA ILE A 23 -47.63 -27.80 3.78
C ILE A 23 -47.55 -26.29 3.59
N VAL A 24 -48.62 -25.54 3.89
CA VAL A 24 -48.61 -24.06 3.77
C VAL A 24 -47.62 -23.44 4.72
N VAL A 25 -47.56 -23.92 5.97
CA VAL A 25 -46.57 -23.43 6.95
C VAL A 25 -45.12 -23.72 6.49
N ILE A 26 -44.86 -24.95 6.05
CA ILE A 26 -43.51 -25.33 5.54
C ILE A 26 -43.13 -24.46 4.31
N ALA A 27 -44.07 -24.30 3.36
CA ALA A 27 -43.83 -23.45 2.19
C ALA A 27 -43.56 -22.00 2.59
N GLY A 28 -44.29 -21.45 3.54
CA GLY A 28 -44.06 -20.10 4.06
C GLY A 28 -42.65 -19.94 4.69
N VAL A 29 -42.24 -20.90 5.50
CA VAL A 29 -40.87 -20.89 6.10
C VAL A 29 -39.80 -20.99 5.03
N LEU A 30 -39.94 -21.89 4.05
CA LEU A 30 -38.97 -22.05 2.97
C LEU A 30 -38.86 -20.78 2.11
N ILE A 31 -39.98 -20.12 1.80
CA ILE A 31 -39.96 -18.85 1.08
C ILE A 31 -39.26 -17.76 1.90
N ALA A 32 -39.51 -17.68 3.21
CA ALA A 32 -38.91 -16.70 4.09
C ALA A 32 -37.37 -16.91 4.15
N LEU A 33 -36.92 -18.15 4.32
CA LEU A 33 -35.48 -18.49 4.32
C LEU A 33 -34.83 -18.18 2.96
N TRP A 34 -35.50 -18.50 1.86
CA TRP A 34 -34.97 -18.19 0.53
C TRP A 34 -34.83 -16.67 0.29
N LEU A 35 -35.84 -15.89 0.72
CA LEU A 35 -35.76 -14.42 0.63
C LEU A 35 -34.65 -13.85 1.51
N GLN A 36 -34.46 -14.40 2.70
CA GLN A 36 -33.37 -13.99 3.59
C GLN A 36 -32.02 -14.28 2.93
N GLU A 37 -31.78 -15.47 2.39
CA GLU A 37 -30.56 -15.81 1.67
C GLU A 37 -30.30 -14.87 0.48
N LEU A 38 -31.35 -14.51 -0.27
CA LEU A 38 -31.23 -13.57 -1.39
C LEU A 38 -30.78 -12.18 -0.93
N VAL A 39 -31.32 -11.68 0.18
CA VAL A 39 -30.94 -10.38 0.76
C VAL A 39 -29.52 -10.42 1.29
N GLU A 40 -29.15 -11.47 2.00
CA GLU A 40 -27.79 -11.64 2.53
C GLU A 40 -26.75 -11.72 1.40
N ARG A 41 -27.05 -12.45 0.33
CA ARG A 41 -26.16 -12.54 -0.84
C ARG A 41 -25.99 -11.18 -1.54
N ARG A 42 -27.04 -10.38 -1.65
CA ARG A 42 -26.95 -9.01 -2.21
C ARG A 42 -26.09 -8.12 -1.34
N ARG A 43 -26.29 -8.14 -0.01
CA ARG A 43 -25.48 -7.37 0.92
C ARG A 43 -24.00 -7.76 0.83
N ALA A 44 -23.71 -9.06 0.81
CA ALA A 44 -22.33 -9.53 0.68
C ALA A 44 -21.64 -9.04 -0.61
N ILE A 45 -22.39 -8.97 -1.74
CA ILE A 45 -21.84 -8.42 -3.00
C ILE A 45 -21.61 -6.91 -2.89
N ASP A 46 -22.51 -6.17 -2.25
CA ASP A 46 -22.35 -4.73 -2.08
C ASP A 46 -21.19 -4.40 -1.12
N ASP A 47 -21.05 -5.14 -0.02
CA ASP A 47 -19.91 -5.03 0.90
C ASP A 47 -18.57 -5.35 0.21
N MET A 48 -18.56 -6.37 -0.65
CA MET A 48 -17.38 -6.70 -1.46
C MET A 48 -17.00 -5.56 -2.40
N ARG A 49 -17.96 -4.90 -3.06
CA ARG A 49 -17.69 -3.76 -3.95
C ARG A 49 -17.09 -2.58 -3.19
N VAL A 50 -17.66 -2.26 -2.03
CA VAL A 50 -17.13 -1.18 -1.17
C VAL A 50 -15.70 -1.50 -0.72
N ALA A 51 -15.43 -2.74 -0.32
CA ALA A 51 -14.09 -3.18 0.05
C ALA A 51 -13.11 -3.11 -1.15
N GLU A 52 -13.55 -3.53 -2.34
CA GLU A 52 -12.75 -3.45 -3.56
C GLU A 52 -12.40 -2.00 -3.93
N ASP A 53 -13.34 -1.07 -3.85
CA ASP A 53 -13.11 0.35 -4.10
C ASP A 53 -12.11 0.94 -3.10
N ALA A 54 -12.20 0.57 -1.83
CA ALA A 54 -11.26 0.99 -0.80
C ALA A 54 -9.84 0.44 -1.07
N ILE A 55 -9.73 -0.83 -1.43
CA ILE A 55 -8.49 -1.50 -1.82
C ILE A 55 -7.89 -0.83 -3.08
N HIS A 56 -8.70 -0.57 -4.10
CA HIS A 56 -8.24 0.12 -5.31
C HIS A 56 -7.65 1.50 -5.00
N ASN A 57 -8.30 2.29 -4.13
CA ASN A 57 -7.79 3.59 -3.70
C ASN A 57 -6.48 3.47 -2.91
N GLU A 58 -6.35 2.46 -2.05
CA GLU A 58 -5.13 2.18 -1.28
C GLU A 58 -3.97 1.79 -2.21
N VAL A 59 -4.19 0.91 -3.18
CA VAL A 59 -3.20 0.49 -4.17
C VAL A 59 -2.79 1.65 -5.08
N ARG A 60 -3.74 2.51 -5.49
CA ARG A 60 -3.44 3.72 -6.26
C ARG A 60 -2.57 4.70 -5.47
N SER A 61 -2.83 4.86 -4.17
CA SER A 61 -1.98 5.67 -3.30
C SER A 61 -0.56 5.10 -3.21
N ALA A 62 -0.41 3.79 -3.08
CA ALA A 62 0.89 3.13 -3.11
C ALA A 62 1.61 3.36 -4.45
N LEU A 63 0.89 3.27 -5.58
CA LEU A 63 1.45 3.53 -6.90
C LEU A 63 1.95 4.97 -7.04
N THR A 64 1.20 5.98 -6.60
CA THR A 64 1.66 7.38 -6.65
C THR A 64 2.90 7.61 -5.80
N SER A 65 2.98 7.00 -4.62
CA SER A 65 4.18 7.01 -3.78
C SER A 65 5.40 6.40 -4.49
N LEU A 66 5.21 5.28 -5.19
CA LEU A 66 6.28 4.65 -5.97
C LEU A 66 6.75 5.50 -7.14
N ILE A 67 5.81 6.10 -7.90
CA ILE A 67 6.14 7.01 -9.02
C ILE A 67 6.95 8.20 -8.50
N TRP A 68 6.55 8.77 -7.37
CA TRP A 68 7.28 9.87 -6.75
C TRP A 68 8.69 9.44 -6.35
N ARG A 69 8.84 8.30 -5.70
CA ARG A 69 10.13 7.72 -5.28
C ARG A 69 11.04 7.45 -6.48
N GLU A 70 10.52 6.86 -7.54
CA GLU A 70 11.28 6.60 -8.76
C GLU A 70 11.74 7.90 -9.43
N SER A 71 10.93 8.96 -9.37
CA SER A 71 11.25 10.27 -9.97
C SER A 71 12.48 10.94 -9.37
N ILE A 72 12.85 10.62 -8.14
CA ILE A 72 14.03 11.15 -7.43
C ILE A 72 15.17 10.14 -7.31
N SER A 73 14.99 8.93 -7.83
CA SER A 73 15.96 7.82 -7.64
C SER A 73 17.36 8.13 -8.14
N GLN A 74 17.50 8.86 -9.26
CA GLN A 74 18.81 9.25 -9.80
C GLN A 74 19.55 10.19 -8.86
N CYS A 75 18.87 11.16 -8.26
CA CYS A 75 19.47 12.06 -7.27
C CYS A 75 20.00 11.32 -6.05
N HIS A 76 19.25 10.34 -5.57
CA HIS A 76 19.66 9.51 -4.45
C HIS A 76 20.89 8.69 -4.78
N LEU A 77 20.96 8.16 -6.00
CA LEU A 77 22.13 7.44 -6.48
C LEU A 77 23.37 8.34 -6.52
N ASP A 78 23.24 9.53 -7.06
CA ASP A 78 24.35 10.47 -7.18
C ASP A 78 24.83 10.92 -5.79
N ARG A 79 23.89 11.15 -4.86
CA ARG A 79 24.23 11.44 -3.47
C ARG A 79 24.96 10.28 -2.79
N ALA A 80 24.48 9.05 -2.94
CA ALA A 80 25.13 7.87 -2.37
C ALA A 80 26.55 7.68 -2.92
N LYS A 81 26.77 7.92 -4.22
CA LYS A 81 28.11 7.89 -4.84
C LYS A 81 29.04 8.95 -4.25
N LEU A 82 28.56 10.18 -4.10
CA LEU A 82 29.32 11.27 -3.48
C LEU A 82 29.74 10.92 -2.05
N LEU A 83 28.81 10.41 -1.24
CA LEU A 83 29.10 10.00 0.13
C LEU A 83 30.11 8.85 0.18
N LYS A 84 29.98 7.88 -0.72
CA LYS A 84 30.89 6.75 -0.82
C LYS A 84 32.31 7.21 -1.17
N SER A 85 32.48 8.07 -2.18
CA SER A 85 33.79 8.65 -2.53
C SER A 85 34.37 9.43 -1.36
N ALA A 86 33.57 10.33 -0.76
CA ALA A 86 34.03 11.13 0.38
C ALA A 86 34.48 10.27 1.56
N LEU A 87 33.77 9.18 1.88
CA LEU A 87 34.18 8.24 2.94
C LEU A 87 35.40 7.43 2.61
N THR A 88 35.63 7.11 1.32
CA THR A 88 36.80 6.37 0.86
C THR A 88 38.04 7.25 0.92
N ASP A 89 37.90 8.51 0.54
CA ASP A 89 39.02 9.48 0.43
C ASP A 89 39.32 10.19 1.76
N ALA A 90 38.37 10.17 2.71
CA ALA A 90 38.52 10.83 4.00
C ALA A 90 39.65 10.24 4.83
N ARG A 91 40.42 11.12 5.50
CA ARG A 91 41.32 10.75 6.58
C ARG A 91 40.54 10.33 7.83
N ASP A 92 41.26 10.06 8.92
CA ASP A 92 40.64 9.61 10.17
C ASP A 92 39.75 10.68 10.80
N ASP A 93 39.99 11.96 10.54
CA ASP A 93 39.13 13.07 11.02
C ASP A 93 38.16 13.49 9.94
N TRP A 94 36.88 13.24 10.18
CA TRP A 94 35.75 13.67 9.34
C TRP A 94 35.26 15.05 9.79
N PRO A 95 35.23 16.04 8.91
CA PRO A 95 34.90 17.42 9.30
C PRO A 95 33.40 17.65 9.47
N GLY A 96 32.53 16.67 9.13
CA GLY A 96 31.11 16.87 8.91
C GLY A 96 30.81 17.30 7.47
N LEU A 97 29.53 17.34 7.12
CA LEU A 97 29.10 17.81 5.81
C LEU A 97 28.59 19.26 5.91
N ASP A 98 29.23 20.16 5.18
CA ASP A 98 28.84 21.58 5.12
C ASP A 98 27.51 21.81 4.36
N ASP A 99 27.13 20.86 3.51
CA ASP A 99 25.94 20.90 2.66
C ASP A 99 24.70 20.29 3.34
N ASN A 100 24.72 20.23 4.67
CA ASN A 100 23.56 19.75 5.43
C ASN A 100 22.32 20.51 5.01
N ALA A 101 21.56 19.93 4.08
CA ALA A 101 20.23 20.41 3.77
C ALA A 101 19.39 20.23 5.04
N LEU A 102 19.24 21.31 5.78
CA LEU A 102 18.34 21.36 6.93
C LEU A 102 16.92 21.23 6.38
N VAL A 103 16.33 20.05 6.49
CA VAL A 103 14.91 19.88 6.17
C VAL A 103 14.13 20.54 7.29
N VAL A 104 13.72 21.78 7.06
CA VAL A 104 12.75 22.46 7.90
C VAL A 104 11.38 21.86 7.58
N LEU A 105 10.94 20.92 8.38
CA LEU A 105 9.56 20.47 8.34
C LEU A 105 8.69 21.61 8.86
N LYS A 106 8.06 22.37 7.96
CA LYS A 106 7.02 23.32 8.35
C LYS A 106 5.85 22.51 8.91
N PRO A 107 5.39 22.81 10.14
CA PRO A 107 4.19 22.16 10.66
C PRO A 107 3.00 22.47 9.73
N GLY A 108 2.33 21.44 9.24
CA GLY A 108 1.05 21.60 8.55
C GLY A 108 -0.01 22.15 9.52
N PRO A 109 -1.10 22.76 9.00
CA PRO A 109 -2.18 23.26 9.84
C PRO A 109 -2.71 22.15 10.76
N GLY A 110 -2.67 22.39 12.06
CA GLY A 110 -3.15 21.45 13.10
C GLY A 110 -2.09 20.54 13.75
N ARG A 111 -0.80 20.64 13.40
CA ARG A 111 0.28 19.91 14.07
C ARG A 111 1.09 20.84 14.97
N TYR A 112 1.06 20.58 16.27
CA TYR A 112 1.94 21.21 17.25
C TYR A 112 3.35 20.62 17.09
N SER A 113 4.19 21.24 16.30
CA SER A 113 5.61 20.95 16.33
C SER A 113 6.39 22.20 15.99
N ALA A 114 7.36 22.52 16.85
CA ALA A 114 8.41 23.44 16.49
C ALA A 114 9.08 22.96 15.18
N PRO A 115 9.58 23.85 14.33
CA PRO A 115 10.32 23.45 13.14
C PRO A 115 11.49 22.56 13.59
N THR A 116 11.36 21.27 13.35
CA THR A 116 12.41 20.32 13.70
C THR A 116 13.41 20.29 12.54
N VAL A 117 14.58 20.78 12.82
CA VAL A 117 15.69 20.79 11.87
C VAL A 117 16.45 19.48 12.03
N PHE A 118 16.36 18.61 11.06
CA PHE A 118 17.17 17.38 11.01
C PHE A 118 18.29 17.55 9.98
N PRO A 119 19.54 17.24 10.34
CA PRO A 119 20.57 17.12 9.34
C PRO A 119 20.22 15.97 8.41
N SER A 120 20.00 16.27 7.15
CA SER A 120 19.65 15.27 6.15
C SER A 120 20.84 14.99 5.25
N VAL A 121 21.68 14.07 5.67
CA VAL A 121 22.82 13.59 4.87
C VAL A 121 22.33 12.83 3.63
N TYR A 122 21.29 12.04 3.83
CA TYR A 122 20.57 11.31 2.80
C TYR A 122 19.07 11.53 2.99
N GLN A 123 18.46 12.27 2.08
CA GLN A 123 17.03 12.54 2.11
C GLN A 123 16.29 11.35 1.53
N ARG A 124 15.50 10.70 2.34
CA ARG A 124 14.66 9.57 1.91
C ARG A 124 13.20 10.02 1.75
N PRO A 125 12.50 9.47 0.76
CA PRO A 125 11.06 9.58 0.72
C PRO A 125 10.45 8.89 1.95
N ARG A 126 9.56 9.58 2.66
CA ARG A 126 8.77 8.96 3.74
C ARG A 126 7.38 8.70 3.22
N ASP A 127 7.22 7.58 2.54
CA ASP A 127 5.93 7.15 2.04
C ASP A 127 5.27 6.19 3.02
N THR A 128 3.95 6.29 3.13
CA THR A 128 3.16 5.33 3.91
C THR A 128 2.47 4.39 2.94
N PHE A 129 2.99 3.17 2.85
CA PHE A 129 2.31 2.09 2.13
C PHE A 129 1.29 1.44 3.06
N SER A 130 0.05 1.95 3.02
CA SER A 130 -1.05 1.41 3.82
C SER A 130 -1.47 0.04 3.32
N THR A 131 -1.90 -0.82 4.25
CA THR A 131 -2.56 -2.10 3.99
C THR A 131 -3.86 -2.20 4.78
N SER A 132 -4.40 -1.07 5.24
CA SER A 132 -5.54 -1.03 6.15
C SER A 132 -6.84 -1.47 5.49
N ALA A 133 -7.07 -1.06 4.23
CA ALA A 133 -8.26 -1.47 3.48
C ALA A 133 -8.25 -2.98 3.23
N TRP A 134 -7.11 -3.53 2.80
CA TRP A 134 -6.92 -4.96 2.62
C TRP A 134 -7.15 -5.75 3.90
N ASN A 135 -6.47 -5.36 4.99
CA ASN A 135 -6.60 -6.06 6.27
C ASN A 135 -8.03 -5.99 6.83
N SER A 136 -8.70 -4.84 6.66
CA SER A 136 -10.11 -4.69 7.05
C SER A 136 -11.01 -5.61 6.25
N ALA A 137 -10.84 -5.67 4.93
CA ALA A 137 -11.62 -6.51 4.05
C ALA A 137 -11.46 -8.01 4.35
N LEU A 138 -10.23 -8.44 4.68
CA LEU A 138 -9.96 -9.82 5.14
C LEU A 138 -10.62 -10.11 6.49
N ALA A 139 -10.46 -9.21 7.46
CA ALA A 139 -10.98 -9.38 8.81
C ALA A 139 -12.51 -9.44 8.86
N THR A 140 -13.20 -8.70 7.99
CA THR A 140 -14.66 -8.67 7.88
C THR A 140 -15.22 -9.78 7.00
N GLY A 141 -14.38 -10.49 6.23
CA GLY A 141 -14.83 -11.47 5.24
C GLY A 141 -15.52 -10.84 4.03
N ALA A 142 -15.39 -9.52 3.83
CA ALA A 142 -16.05 -8.81 2.72
C ALA A 142 -15.64 -9.32 1.35
N LEU A 143 -14.47 -9.96 1.22
CA LEU A 143 -13.97 -10.54 -0.03
C LEU A 143 -14.43 -11.97 -0.29
N ALA A 144 -15.20 -12.59 0.62
CA ALA A 144 -15.65 -13.98 0.47
C ALA A 144 -16.42 -14.27 -0.83
N PRO A 145 -17.26 -13.32 -1.38
CA PRO A 145 -17.94 -13.52 -2.65
C PRO A 145 -17.05 -13.31 -3.88
N MET A 146 -15.79 -12.87 -3.72
CA MET A 146 -14.89 -12.54 -4.82
C MET A 146 -14.45 -13.80 -5.56
N ASP A 147 -14.27 -13.67 -6.87
CA ASP A 147 -13.66 -14.71 -7.70
C ASP A 147 -12.23 -15.03 -7.25
N HIS A 148 -11.88 -16.32 -7.23
CA HIS A 148 -10.58 -16.80 -6.76
C HIS A 148 -9.40 -16.25 -7.56
N GLN A 149 -9.55 -16.05 -8.87
CA GLN A 149 -8.49 -15.51 -9.71
C GLN A 149 -8.22 -14.05 -9.33
N LYS A 150 -9.29 -13.26 -9.21
CA LYS A 150 -9.21 -11.86 -8.78
C LYS A 150 -8.63 -11.71 -7.37
N PHE A 151 -9.04 -12.57 -6.44
CA PHE A 151 -8.48 -12.62 -5.10
C PHE A 151 -6.97 -12.91 -5.13
N GLY A 152 -6.54 -13.89 -5.93
CA GLY A 152 -5.11 -14.22 -6.10
C GLY A 152 -4.29 -13.06 -6.68
N GLN A 153 -4.86 -12.27 -7.59
CA GLN A 153 -4.21 -11.07 -8.13
C GLN A 153 -4.08 -9.98 -7.05
N LEU A 154 -5.07 -9.79 -6.19
CA LEU A 154 -4.97 -8.88 -5.05
C LEU A 154 -3.86 -9.32 -4.08
N VAL A 155 -3.76 -10.60 -3.78
CA VAL A 155 -2.67 -11.14 -2.95
C VAL A 155 -1.31 -10.78 -3.56
N ALA A 156 -1.11 -11.00 -4.86
CA ALA A 156 0.14 -10.65 -5.55
C ALA A 156 0.47 -9.15 -5.46
N ILE A 157 -0.53 -8.27 -5.56
CA ILE A 157 -0.37 -6.82 -5.36
C ILE A 157 0.14 -6.52 -3.93
N TYR A 158 -0.47 -7.12 -2.92
CA TYR A 158 -0.09 -6.86 -1.54
C TYR A 158 1.26 -7.49 -1.17
N ASP A 159 1.65 -8.59 -1.80
CA ASP A 159 3.01 -9.13 -1.70
C ASP A 159 4.05 -8.14 -2.27
N LEU A 160 3.77 -7.49 -3.41
CA LEU A 160 4.62 -6.43 -3.95
C LEU A 160 4.72 -5.24 -2.98
N ILE A 161 3.60 -4.79 -2.42
CA ILE A 161 3.57 -3.69 -1.44
C ILE A 161 4.37 -4.07 -0.19
N GLN A 162 4.29 -5.30 0.27
CA GLN A 162 5.05 -5.79 1.41
C GLN A 162 6.56 -5.76 1.14
N VAL A 163 7.01 -6.23 -0.02
CA VAL A 163 8.42 -6.16 -0.43
C VAL A 163 8.90 -4.71 -0.46
N VAL A 164 8.09 -3.79 -0.96
CA VAL A 164 8.40 -2.34 -0.96
C VAL A 164 8.57 -1.80 0.46
N ARG A 165 7.68 -2.16 1.39
CA ARG A 165 7.75 -1.74 2.80
C ARG A 165 9.02 -2.24 3.49
N GLU A 166 9.37 -3.51 3.31
CA GLU A 166 10.58 -4.11 3.87
C GLU A 166 11.84 -3.41 3.36
N ASN A 167 11.88 -3.07 2.06
CA ASN A 167 12.99 -2.32 1.49
C ASN A 167 13.04 -0.87 1.98
N GLN A 168 11.90 -0.25 2.25
CA GLN A 168 11.86 1.07 2.87
C GLN A 168 12.40 1.05 4.30
N GLU A 169 12.08 0.05 5.10
CA GLU A 169 12.65 -0.12 6.44
C GLU A 169 14.17 -0.27 6.40
N LEU A 170 14.69 -1.06 5.46
CA LEU A 170 16.13 -1.22 5.25
C LEU A 170 16.79 0.11 4.91
N GLU A 171 16.22 0.90 3.99
CA GLU A 171 16.68 2.23 3.64
C GLU A 171 16.63 3.20 4.82
N ASP A 172 15.59 3.11 5.63
CA ASP A 172 15.38 3.91 6.84
C ASP A 172 16.50 3.68 7.86
N HIS A 173 16.85 2.44 8.10
CA HIS A 173 17.97 2.07 8.97
C HIS A 173 19.31 2.59 8.43
N ALA A 174 19.54 2.42 7.15
CA ALA A 174 20.76 2.88 6.50
C ALA A 174 20.88 4.42 6.54
N ALA A 175 19.82 5.15 6.21
CA ALA A 175 19.78 6.61 6.27
C ALA A 175 20.02 7.14 7.69
N THR A 176 19.49 6.44 8.70
CA THR A 176 19.71 6.79 10.12
C THR A 176 21.18 6.67 10.49
N LYS A 177 21.88 5.61 10.06
CA LYS A 177 23.34 5.47 10.28
C LYS A 177 24.11 6.58 9.59
N LEU A 178 23.75 6.92 8.34
CA LEU A 178 24.41 7.98 7.59
C LEU A 178 24.21 9.37 8.19
N SER A 179 23.19 9.60 9.01
CA SER A 179 22.97 10.89 9.65
C SER A 179 24.13 11.35 10.53
N ALA A 180 24.94 10.41 11.05
CA ALA A 180 26.15 10.70 11.79
C ALA A 180 27.18 11.51 10.98
N LEU A 181 27.19 11.37 9.65
CA LEU A 181 28.10 12.12 8.76
C LEU A 181 27.81 13.63 8.74
N ALA A 182 26.69 14.08 9.27
CA ALA A 182 26.39 15.50 9.42
C ALA A 182 27.33 16.21 10.38
N PHE A 183 27.96 15.47 11.28
CA PHE A 183 28.76 16.04 12.38
C PHE A 183 30.24 15.67 12.24
N PRO A 184 31.15 16.54 12.75
CA PRO A 184 32.56 16.18 12.85
C PRO A 184 32.72 14.94 13.73
N MET A 185 33.54 13.97 13.27
CA MET A 185 33.80 12.75 14.01
C MET A 185 35.16 12.12 13.62
N ARG A 186 35.67 11.24 14.45
CA ARG A 186 36.77 10.38 14.09
C ARG A 186 36.29 9.13 13.37
N LEU A 187 36.73 8.95 12.13
CA LEU A 187 36.40 7.78 11.31
C LEU A 187 37.35 6.62 11.66
N THR A 188 37.01 5.82 12.65
CA THR A 188 37.69 4.55 12.87
C THR A 188 37.41 3.60 11.70
N PRO A 189 38.30 2.59 11.46
CA PRO A 189 38.04 1.58 10.42
C PRO A 189 36.66 0.91 10.54
N GLN A 190 36.23 0.65 11.77
CA GLN A 190 34.92 0.05 12.03
C GLN A 190 33.76 0.97 11.62
N ILE A 191 33.77 2.24 12.06
CA ILE A 191 32.76 3.24 11.69
C ILE A 191 32.71 3.41 10.17
N ARG A 192 33.86 3.45 9.51
CA ARG A 192 33.92 3.56 8.05
C ARG A 192 33.26 2.38 7.36
N VAL A 193 33.52 1.15 7.80
CA VAL A 193 32.88 -0.05 7.27
C VAL A 193 31.36 -0.01 7.47
N GLU A 194 30.89 0.39 8.66
CA GLU A 194 29.44 0.49 8.96
C GLU A 194 28.74 1.51 8.07
N LEU A 195 29.36 2.67 7.82
CA LEU A 195 28.81 3.71 6.94
C LEU A 195 28.82 3.29 5.46
N ILE A 196 29.88 2.62 5.01
CA ILE A 196 29.95 2.06 3.66
C ILE A 196 28.88 0.96 3.49
N GLN A 197 28.68 0.10 4.50
CA GLN A 197 27.63 -0.90 4.47
C GLN A 197 26.25 -0.25 4.37
N ALA A 198 25.98 0.83 5.11
CA ALA A 198 24.75 1.58 5.00
C ALA A 198 24.51 2.12 3.56
N LEU A 199 25.55 2.58 2.87
CA LEU A 199 25.42 2.99 1.47
C LEU A 199 25.11 1.82 0.53
N TYR A 200 25.66 0.63 0.78
CA TYR A 200 25.29 -0.57 0.03
C TYR A 200 23.83 -1.00 0.29
N ASP A 201 23.36 -0.87 1.54
CA ASP A 201 21.97 -1.16 1.88
C ASP A 201 20.99 -0.22 1.15
N ILE A 202 21.36 1.06 0.99
CA ILE A 202 20.61 2.03 0.16
C ILE A 202 20.61 1.62 -1.31
N ASP A 203 21.76 1.25 -1.88
CA ASP A 203 21.85 0.81 -3.27
C ASP A 203 21.01 -0.46 -3.51
N ARG A 204 21.04 -1.40 -2.58
CA ARG A 204 20.24 -2.63 -2.62
C ARG A 204 18.75 -2.33 -2.56
N SER A 205 18.33 -1.49 -1.62
CA SER A 205 16.94 -1.05 -1.50
C SER A 205 16.45 -0.39 -2.79
N ARG A 206 17.24 0.53 -3.37
CA ARG A 206 16.93 1.18 -4.64
C ARG A 206 16.75 0.19 -5.80
N PHE A 207 17.62 -0.82 -5.90
CA PHE A 207 17.47 -1.87 -6.91
C PHE A 207 16.12 -2.60 -6.75
N SER A 208 15.73 -2.92 -5.52
CA SER A 208 14.44 -3.55 -5.23
C SER A 208 13.26 -2.66 -5.61
N PHE A 209 13.32 -1.36 -5.35
CA PHE A 209 12.28 -0.42 -5.81
C PHE A 209 12.17 -0.35 -7.34
N SER A 210 13.28 -0.47 -8.06
CA SER A 210 13.24 -0.53 -9.54
C SER A 210 12.63 -1.85 -10.04
N ALA A 211 12.88 -2.96 -9.34
CA ALA A 211 12.40 -4.29 -9.74
C ALA A 211 10.93 -4.55 -9.34
N PHE A 212 10.48 -3.98 -8.21
CA PHE A 212 9.15 -4.21 -7.61
C PHE A 212 8.35 -2.92 -7.45
N GLY A 213 8.73 -1.84 -8.14
CA GLY A 213 8.18 -0.50 -7.99
C GLY A 213 6.92 -0.23 -8.81
N ALA A 214 6.83 0.99 -9.37
CA ALA A 214 5.62 1.49 -10.02
C ALA A 214 5.20 0.68 -11.24
N ALA A 215 6.14 0.24 -12.10
CA ALA A 215 5.81 -0.46 -13.32
C ALA A 215 5.23 -1.87 -13.07
N PRO A 216 5.83 -2.74 -12.23
CA PRO A 216 5.21 -4.01 -11.83
C PRO A 216 3.84 -3.83 -11.17
N LEU A 217 3.70 -2.89 -10.23
CA LEU A 217 2.41 -2.63 -9.57
C LEU A 217 1.34 -2.20 -10.57
N ALA A 218 1.66 -1.28 -11.49
CA ALA A 218 0.74 -0.86 -12.54
C ALA A 218 0.36 -2.02 -13.49
N GLN A 219 1.27 -2.96 -13.72
CA GLN A 219 0.98 -4.15 -14.53
C GLN A 219 -0.03 -5.06 -13.81
N GLU A 220 0.13 -5.32 -12.52
CA GLU A 220 -0.83 -6.09 -11.73
C GLU A 220 -2.20 -5.38 -11.67
N MET A 221 -2.23 -4.06 -11.51
CA MET A 221 -3.47 -3.28 -11.58
C MET A 221 -4.19 -3.45 -12.93
N LYS A 222 -3.45 -3.46 -14.03
CA LYS A 222 -4.03 -3.72 -15.37
C LYS A 222 -4.68 -5.10 -15.47
N THR A 223 -4.12 -6.13 -14.86
CA THR A 223 -4.69 -7.49 -14.88
C THR A 223 -6.04 -7.55 -14.15
N LEU A 224 -6.24 -6.69 -13.15
CA LEU A 224 -7.51 -6.49 -12.46
C LEU A 224 -8.51 -5.62 -13.22
N GLY A 225 -8.12 -5.08 -14.38
CA GLY A 225 -8.92 -4.12 -15.14
C GLY A 225 -8.86 -2.68 -14.58
N TRP A 226 -7.97 -2.40 -13.63
CA TRP A 226 -7.77 -1.07 -13.05
C TRP A 226 -6.83 -0.26 -13.95
N ASN A 227 -7.39 0.55 -14.81
CA ASN A 227 -6.62 1.43 -15.69
C ASN A 227 -6.69 2.88 -15.19
N ASP A 228 -5.79 3.24 -14.31
CA ASP A 228 -5.74 4.55 -13.67
C ASP A 228 -4.92 5.60 -14.47
N LYS A 229 -4.61 5.34 -15.75
CA LYS A 229 -3.78 6.23 -16.56
C LYS A 229 -4.15 7.70 -16.41
N ALA A 230 -5.42 8.04 -16.63
CA ALA A 230 -5.88 9.43 -16.57
C ALA A 230 -5.83 10.04 -15.16
N ALA A 231 -6.02 9.20 -14.12
CA ALA A 231 -5.91 9.64 -12.73
C ALA A 231 -4.45 9.93 -12.36
N ILE A 232 -3.53 9.08 -12.79
CA ILE A 232 -2.09 9.25 -12.58
C ILE A 232 -1.55 10.45 -13.37
N ASP A 233 -1.97 10.66 -14.64
CA ASP A 233 -1.58 11.83 -15.42
C ASP A 233 -1.99 13.14 -14.73
N ARG A 234 -3.21 13.22 -14.19
CA ARG A 234 -3.67 14.38 -13.42
C ARG A 234 -2.84 14.58 -12.15
N TRP A 235 -2.62 13.52 -11.39
CA TRP A 235 -1.84 13.57 -10.16
C TRP A 235 -0.40 14.08 -10.43
N ILE A 236 0.27 13.62 -11.50
CA ILE A 236 1.60 14.09 -11.87
C ILE A 236 1.61 15.61 -12.10
N VAL A 237 0.58 16.14 -12.77
CA VAL A 237 0.46 17.59 -13.04
C VAL A 237 0.20 18.37 -11.76
N GLU A 238 -0.67 17.87 -10.90
CA GLU A 238 -1.02 18.49 -9.62
C GLU A 238 0.15 18.48 -8.63
N ASP A 239 0.87 17.36 -8.52
CA ASP A 239 2.05 17.22 -7.68
C ASP A 239 3.18 18.17 -8.12
N ALA A 240 3.44 18.27 -9.44
CA ALA A 240 4.40 19.23 -9.97
C ALA A 240 4.00 20.69 -9.74
N ALA A 241 2.71 20.99 -9.69
CA ALA A 241 2.21 22.34 -9.38
C ALA A 241 2.36 22.64 -7.89
N ASP A 242 2.14 21.63 -7.02
CA ASP A 242 2.28 21.75 -5.57
C ASP A 242 3.73 21.98 -5.15
N ASP A 243 4.66 21.27 -5.75
CA ASP A 243 6.10 21.50 -5.57
C ASP A 243 6.52 22.92 -5.88
N ARG A 244 6.02 23.48 -6.99
CA ARG A 244 6.31 24.87 -7.37
C ARG A 244 5.74 25.87 -6.37
N ARG A 245 4.54 25.62 -5.83
CA ARG A 245 3.88 26.48 -4.83
C ARG A 245 4.58 26.45 -3.48
N ASN A 246 5.00 25.26 -3.07
CA ASN A 246 5.57 25.05 -1.74
C ASN A 246 7.08 25.25 -1.69
N HIS A 247 7.70 25.66 -2.81
CA HIS A 247 9.16 25.84 -2.93
C HIS A 247 9.94 24.61 -2.46
N ILE A 248 9.38 23.42 -2.61
CA ILE A 248 10.07 22.15 -2.36
C ILE A 248 11.09 21.96 -3.47
N VAL A 249 12.12 22.78 -3.43
CA VAL A 249 13.23 22.66 -4.37
C VAL A 249 14.22 21.68 -3.78
N TRP A 250 14.14 20.47 -4.25
CA TRP A 250 15.17 19.46 -4.06
C TRP A 250 16.39 19.89 -4.90
N LYS A 251 17.19 20.81 -4.40
CA LYS A 251 18.44 21.14 -5.07
C LYS A 251 19.47 20.06 -4.73
N PRO A 252 20.04 19.38 -5.72
CA PRO A 252 20.02 19.60 -7.19
C PRO A 252 19.03 18.69 -7.96
N CYS A 253 18.06 18.06 -7.31
CA CYS A 253 17.22 17.02 -7.89
C CYS A 253 16.05 17.60 -8.70
N VAL A 254 16.03 17.35 -10.01
CA VAL A 254 14.87 17.60 -10.86
C VAL A 254 14.05 16.32 -10.94
N ARG A 255 12.83 16.34 -10.37
CA ARG A 255 11.91 15.21 -10.45
C ARG A 255 11.37 15.03 -11.87
N GLN A 256 11.35 13.79 -12.34
CA GLN A 256 10.80 13.41 -13.64
C GLN A 256 9.84 12.21 -13.44
N PRO A 257 8.64 12.45 -12.90
CA PRO A 257 7.68 11.38 -12.73
C PRO A 257 7.20 10.88 -14.09
N LYS A 258 7.10 9.56 -14.24
CA LYS A 258 6.62 8.91 -15.45
C LYS A 258 5.37 8.10 -15.13
N ASN A 259 4.37 8.17 -16.02
CA ASN A 259 3.18 7.35 -15.87
C ASN A 259 3.49 5.91 -16.30
N PRO A 260 3.37 4.91 -15.40
CA PRO A 260 3.68 3.51 -15.74
C PRO A 260 2.59 2.83 -16.60
N PHE A 261 1.46 3.49 -16.81
CA PHE A 261 0.42 3.00 -17.73
C PHE A 261 0.71 3.35 -19.20
N GLY A 262 1.72 4.08 -19.49
CA GLY A 262 2.29 4.28 -20.81
C GLY A 262 2.09 5.33 -21.59
#